data_de666a3ce519cf6ce026b64a94fa042c
#
_entry.id   de666a3ce519cf6ce026b64a94fa042c
#
_cell.length_a   1.000
_cell.length_b   1.000
_cell.length_c   1.000
_cell.angle_alpha   90.00
_cell.angle_beta   90.00
_cell.angle_gamma   90.00
#
_symmetry.space_group_name_H-M   'P 1'
#
loop_
_entity.id
_entity.type
_entity.pdbx_description
1 polymer ?
#
loop_
_entity_poly.entity_id
_entity_poly.type
_entity_poly.pdbx_seq_one_letter_code
_entity_poly.pdbx_strand_id
1 'polypeptide(L)'
;MKNMSRRFACLVLALSLCLALLAGCGKDKGGAPDPTPEATKQTFDPAAYVRGGLDAVYLGEYSDEYLAMLGGDTKESCDERYERGMQVSLEVFCEYFGIDLAQCSDATRTELLDLMRRMYKCAKYEIGPTAQDGDGYTVSVTVSPIAAVAQTAQNDYPGFAQDAANRIAAGELDKSSQSFKDWWAKSI
;
A
#
# COMPACT_ATOMS: atom_id res chain seq x y z
N MET A 1 11.58 22.90 -7.45
CA MET A 1 12.33 21.88 -6.70
C MET A 1 11.94 21.79 -5.21
N LYS A 2 11.62 22.87 -4.50
CA LYS A 2 11.27 22.84 -3.05
C LYS A 2 9.91 22.19 -2.72
N ASN A 3 8.98 22.14 -3.67
CA ASN A 3 7.63 21.56 -3.46
C ASN A 3 7.55 20.05 -3.70
N MET A 4 8.47 19.49 -4.46
CA MET A 4 8.51 18.05 -4.79
C MET A 4 8.96 17.21 -3.57
N SER A 5 9.93 17.71 -2.81
CA SER A 5 10.39 17.06 -1.57
C SER A 5 9.28 17.01 -0.49
N ARG A 6 8.43 18.04 -0.42
CA ARG A 6 7.28 18.07 0.51
C ARG A 6 6.17 17.06 0.13
N ARG A 7 5.98 16.82 -1.16
CA ARG A 7 4.99 15.84 -1.66
C ARG A 7 5.45 14.40 -1.45
N PHE A 8 6.75 14.15 -1.59
CA PHE A 8 7.35 12.84 -1.24
C PHE A 8 7.22 12.55 0.25
N ALA A 9 7.44 13.53 1.12
CA ALA A 9 7.25 13.39 2.57
C ALA A 9 5.78 13.10 2.93
N CYS A 10 4.80 13.65 2.18
CA CYS A 10 3.38 13.38 2.38
C CYS A 10 2.99 11.95 1.95
N LEU A 11 3.59 11.41 0.88
CA LEU A 11 3.34 10.03 0.43
C LEU A 11 3.82 9.00 1.46
N VAL A 12 4.98 9.22 2.06
CA VAL A 12 5.50 8.38 3.15
C VAL A 12 4.66 8.54 4.42
N LEU A 13 4.12 9.73 4.69
CA LEU A 13 3.27 9.99 5.86
C LEU A 13 1.86 9.39 5.71
N ALA A 14 1.30 9.37 4.51
CA ALA A 14 0.00 8.76 4.25
C ALA A 14 0.03 7.24 4.46
N LEU A 15 1.13 6.57 4.11
CA LEU A 15 1.33 5.15 4.42
C LEU A 15 1.44 4.88 5.92
N SER A 16 2.00 5.84 6.70
CA SER A 16 2.11 5.71 8.16
C SER A 16 0.75 5.86 8.87
N LEU A 17 -0.18 6.62 8.30
CA LEU A 17 -1.48 6.89 8.93
C LEU A 17 -2.46 5.72 8.82
N CYS A 18 -2.34 4.87 7.81
CA CYS A 18 -3.19 3.69 7.67
C CYS A 18 -2.92 2.62 8.74
N LEU A 19 -1.74 2.59 9.36
CA LEU A 19 -1.38 1.66 10.44
C LEU A 19 -1.97 2.06 11.80
N ALA A 20 -2.38 3.33 11.99
CA ALA A 20 -2.91 3.82 13.26
C ALA A 20 -4.38 3.45 13.54
N LEU A 21 -5.11 2.88 12.57
CA LEU A 21 -6.54 2.56 12.72
C LEU A 21 -6.82 1.12 13.19
N LEU A 22 -5.81 0.33 13.50
CA LEU A 22 -5.97 -1.07 13.93
C LEU A 22 -5.99 -1.27 15.45
N ALA A 23 -5.96 -0.21 16.26
CA ALA A 23 -6.05 -0.30 17.72
C ALA A 23 -7.51 -0.17 18.19
N GLY A 24 -8.35 -1.16 17.90
CA GLY A 24 -9.70 -1.31 18.41
C GLY A 24 -9.74 -2.35 19.53
N CYS A 25 -9.43 -1.97 20.77
CA CYS A 25 -9.56 -2.83 21.93
C CYS A 25 -11.01 -2.82 22.46
N GLY A 26 -11.73 -3.93 22.31
CA GLY A 26 -13.00 -4.20 22.98
C GLY A 26 -12.76 -4.77 24.38
N LYS A 27 -13.28 -4.08 25.38
CA LYS A 27 -13.26 -4.48 26.79
C LYS A 27 -14.62 -5.08 27.12
N ASP A 28 -14.69 -6.35 27.52
CA ASP A 28 -15.85 -6.90 28.23
C ASP A 28 -15.43 -7.71 29.43
N LYS A 29 -16.23 -7.52 30.51
CA LYS A 29 -16.03 -8.04 31.86
C LYS A 29 -16.88 -9.28 32.09
N GLY A 30 -16.29 -10.28 32.73
CA GLY A 30 -16.90 -11.01 33.82
C GLY A 30 -17.62 -12.32 33.53
N GLY A 31 -17.07 -13.43 34.06
CA GLY A 31 -17.72 -14.72 34.26
C GLY A 31 -16.70 -15.75 34.71
N ALA A 32 -16.84 -16.28 35.93
CA ALA A 32 -15.93 -17.21 36.57
C ALA A 32 -16.11 -18.67 36.09
N PRO A 33 -15.20 -19.62 36.43
CA PRO A 33 -14.58 -20.54 35.50
C PRO A 33 -15.09 -22.00 35.64
N ASP A 34 -15.09 -22.70 34.53
CA ASP A 34 -15.13 -24.16 34.45
C ASP A 34 -13.79 -24.67 33.88
N PRO A 35 -13.17 -25.72 34.42
CA PRO A 35 -11.82 -26.15 33.97
C PRO A 35 -11.94 -26.97 32.69
N THR A 36 -11.75 -26.29 31.56
CA THR A 36 -11.53 -26.90 30.24
C THR A 36 -10.03 -27.00 29.99
N PRO A 37 -9.53 -28.01 29.24
CA PRO A 37 -8.10 -28.32 29.11
C PRO A 37 -7.30 -27.08 28.65
N GLU A 38 -6.12 -26.90 29.23
CA GLU A 38 -5.17 -25.84 28.92
C GLU A 38 -4.99 -25.68 27.41
N ALA A 39 -5.79 -24.82 26.81
CA ALA A 39 -5.43 -24.22 25.54
C ALA A 39 -4.12 -23.47 25.80
N THR A 40 -3.05 -23.92 25.19
CA THR A 40 -1.74 -23.25 25.17
C THR A 40 -2.03 -21.78 24.89
N LYS A 41 -1.87 -20.89 25.88
CA LYS A 41 -1.98 -19.45 25.69
C LYS A 41 -0.92 -19.09 24.68
N GLN A 42 -1.35 -18.93 23.42
CA GLN A 42 -0.48 -18.42 22.37
C GLN A 42 -0.03 -17.04 22.83
N THR A 43 1.21 -16.92 23.23
CA THR A 43 1.81 -15.65 23.66
C THR A 43 1.77 -14.73 22.44
N PHE A 44 1.11 -13.58 22.53
CA PHE A 44 1.09 -12.60 21.46
C PHE A 44 2.53 -12.24 21.06
N ASP A 45 2.86 -12.40 19.79
CA ASP A 45 4.15 -12.00 19.20
C ASP A 45 3.98 -10.70 18.41
N PRO A 46 4.43 -9.56 18.96
CA PRO A 46 4.31 -8.27 18.28
C PRO A 46 5.09 -8.18 16.97
N ALA A 47 6.23 -8.87 16.87
CA ALA A 47 7.04 -8.88 15.65
C ALA A 47 6.34 -9.66 14.53
N ALA A 48 5.78 -10.84 14.86
CA ALA A 48 4.97 -11.62 13.92
C ALA A 48 3.69 -10.87 13.50
N TYR A 49 3.03 -10.17 14.43
CA TYR A 49 1.86 -9.34 14.12
C TYR A 49 2.19 -8.22 13.14
N VAL A 50 3.28 -7.48 13.37
CA VAL A 50 3.71 -6.39 12.47
C VAL A 50 4.16 -6.93 11.12
N ARG A 51 4.88 -8.06 11.09
CA ARG A 51 5.25 -8.74 9.83
C ARG A 51 4.01 -9.12 9.04
N GLY A 52 3.07 -9.83 9.65
CA GLY A 52 1.83 -10.22 8.99
C GLY A 52 1.03 -9.03 8.46
N GLY A 53 1.02 -7.90 9.18
CA GLY A 53 0.41 -6.66 8.72
C GLY A 53 1.09 -6.06 7.48
N LEU A 54 2.42 -6.12 7.42
CA LEU A 54 3.18 -5.67 6.24
C LEU A 54 2.99 -6.61 5.05
N ASP A 55 3.04 -7.93 5.27
CA ASP A 55 2.75 -8.93 4.24
C ASP A 55 1.34 -8.77 3.68
N ALA A 56 0.36 -8.51 4.56
CA ALA A 56 -1.02 -8.23 4.18
C ALA A 56 -1.15 -6.99 3.28
N VAL A 57 -0.45 -5.91 3.61
CA VAL A 57 -0.53 -4.63 2.87
C VAL A 57 0.25 -4.68 1.56
N TYR A 58 1.45 -5.25 1.56
CA TYR A 58 2.33 -5.21 0.39
C TYR A 58 2.12 -6.42 -0.53
N LEU A 59 1.86 -7.60 0.02
CA LEU A 59 1.84 -8.85 -0.74
C LEU A 59 0.42 -9.40 -0.94
N GLY A 60 -0.53 -9.01 -0.09
CA GLY A 60 -1.84 -9.65 -0.01
C GLY A 60 -1.73 -11.08 0.54
N GLU A 61 -0.76 -11.31 1.42
CA GLU A 61 -0.48 -12.61 2.02
C GLU A 61 -0.80 -12.59 3.51
N TYR A 62 -1.41 -13.67 3.99
CA TYR A 62 -1.87 -13.78 5.37
C TYR A 62 -1.51 -15.17 5.91
N SER A 63 -0.63 -15.23 6.92
CA SER A 63 -0.38 -16.48 7.64
C SER A 63 -1.54 -16.81 8.58
N ASP A 64 -1.75 -18.11 8.86
CA ASP A 64 -2.75 -18.55 9.83
C ASP A 64 -2.50 -17.94 11.22
N GLU A 65 -1.22 -17.78 11.59
CA GLU A 65 -0.82 -17.13 12.83
C GLU A 65 -1.26 -15.67 12.88
N TYR A 66 -1.06 -14.93 11.79
CA TYR A 66 -1.50 -13.53 11.70
C TYR A 66 -3.02 -13.42 11.76
N LEU A 67 -3.74 -14.25 11.01
CA LEU A 67 -5.21 -14.28 11.05
C LEU A 67 -5.75 -14.59 12.44
N ALA A 68 -5.11 -15.51 13.18
CA ALA A 68 -5.47 -15.82 14.56
C ALA A 68 -5.28 -14.63 15.50
N MET A 69 -4.25 -13.78 15.26
CA MET A 69 -4.02 -12.55 16.05
C MET A 69 -5.00 -11.41 15.74
N LEU A 70 -5.66 -11.43 14.58
CA LEU A 70 -6.65 -10.41 14.19
C LEU A 70 -8.01 -10.57 14.90
N GLY A 71 -8.23 -11.67 15.59
CA GLY A 71 -9.36 -11.83 16.52
C GLY A 71 -10.76 -11.90 15.87
N GLY A 72 -10.86 -12.35 14.62
CA GLY A 72 -12.15 -12.55 13.95
C GLY A 72 -12.18 -12.13 12.49
N ASP A 73 -11.10 -11.56 11.97
CA ASP A 73 -10.97 -11.34 10.54
C ASP A 73 -10.81 -12.67 9.79
N THR A 74 -11.47 -12.77 8.64
CA THR A 74 -11.32 -13.90 7.73
C THR A 74 -10.35 -13.57 6.61
N LYS A 75 -9.87 -14.58 5.90
CA LYS A 75 -9.05 -14.36 4.70
C LYS A 75 -9.79 -13.48 3.69
N GLU A 76 -11.08 -13.70 3.49
CA GLU A 76 -11.93 -12.94 2.57
C GLU A 76 -11.98 -11.45 2.96
N SER A 77 -12.15 -11.14 4.26
CA SER A 77 -12.16 -9.75 4.72
C SER A 77 -10.81 -9.06 4.55
N CYS A 78 -9.72 -9.81 4.67
CA CYS A 78 -8.38 -9.35 4.42
C CYS A 78 -8.14 -9.10 2.91
N ASP A 79 -8.57 -10.02 2.04
CA ASP A 79 -8.52 -9.88 0.58
C ASP A 79 -9.27 -8.62 0.12
N GLU A 80 -10.49 -8.39 0.61
CA GLU A 80 -11.26 -7.17 0.31
C GLU A 80 -10.55 -5.89 0.76
N ARG A 81 -9.87 -5.95 1.89
CA ARG A 81 -9.10 -4.82 2.43
C ARG A 81 -7.86 -4.53 1.59
N TYR A 82 -7.16 -5.59 1.15
CA TYR A 82 -6.02 -5.49 0.24
C TYR A 82 -6.44 -4.88 -1.11
N GLU A 83 -7.49 -5.40 -1.73
CA GLU A 83 -7.97 -4.90 -3.02
C GLU A 83 -8.38 -3.42 -2.94
N ARG A 84 -9.07 -3.02 -1.88
CA ARG A 84 -9.42 -1.62 -1.62
C ARG A 84 -8.18 -0.76 -1.43
N GLY A 85 -7.17 -1.26 -0.72
CA GLY A 85 -5.88 -0.59 -0.55
C GLY A 85 -5.15 -0.38 -1.86
N MET A 86 -5.17 -1.38 -2.76
CA MET A 86 -4.58 -1.28 -4.10
C MET A 86 -5.29 -0.24 -4.97
N GLN A 87 -6.63 -0.13 -4.88
CA GLN A 87 -7.39 0.90 -5.60
C GLN A 87 -6.99 2.31 -5.13
N VAL A 88 -6.93 2.54 -3.83
CA VAL A 88 -6.51 3.83 -3.27
C VAL A 88 -5.06 4.16 -3.68
N SER A 89 -4.18 3.17 -3.65
CA SER A 89 -2.78 3.35 -4.07
C SER A 89 -2.66 3.70 -5.55
N LEU A 90 -3.50 3.07 -6.39
CA LEU A 90 -3.58 3.40 -7.81
C LEU A 90 -4.06 4.84 -8.04
N GLU A 91 -5.09 5.28 -7.32
CA GLU A 91 -5.59 6.66 -7.42
C GLU A 91 -4.49 7.68 -7.09
N VAL A 92 -3.74 7.45 -5.98
CA VAL A 92 -2.62 8.30 -5.58
C VAL A 92 -1.49 8.30 -6.61
N PHE A 93 -1.16 7.13 -7.17
CA PHE A 93 -0.18 7.00 -8.24
C PHE A 93 -0.62 7.78 -9.48
N CYS A 94 -1.84 7.61 -9.92
CA CYS A 94 -2.39 8.30 -11.09
C CYS A 94 -2.41 9.82 -10.89
N GLU A 95 -2.80 10.30 -9.70
CA GLU A 95 -2.77 11.73 -9.37
C GLU A 95 -1.35 12.29 -9.47
N TYR A 96 -0.36 11.55 -8.94
CA TYR A 96 1.04 11.98 -8.95
C TYR A 96 1.60 12.16 -10.38
N PHE A 97 1.24 11.27 -11.29
CA PHE A 97 1.69 11.29 -12.69
C PHE A 97 0.74 12.02 -13.65
N GLY A 98 -0.31 12.65 -13.12
CA GLY A 98 -1.28 13.41 -13.94
C GLY A 98 -2.13 12.51 -14.84
N ILE A 99 -2.38 11.26 -14.41
CA ILE A 99 -3.28 10.33 -15.10
C ILE A 99 -4.69 10.53 -14.55
N ASP A 100 -5.63 10.88 -15.41
CA ASP A 100 -7.06 10.91 -15.06
C ASP A 100 -7.65 9.49 -15.19
N LEU A 101 -7.61 8.75 -14.08
CA LEU A 101 -8.06 7.36 -14.04
C LEU A 101 -9.52 7.18 -14.48
N ALA A 102 -10.39 8.18 -14.24
CA ALA A 102 -11.78 8.12 -14.63
C ALA A 102 -11.97 8.17 -16.16
N GLN A 103 -10.98 8.70 -16.87
CA GLN A 103 -10.98 8.80 -18.33
C GLN A 103 -10.19 7.68 -19.03
N CYS A 104 -9.56 6.78 -18.27
CA CYS A 104 -8.92 5.59 -18.84
C CYS A 104 -9.96 4.53 -19.19
N SER A 105 -9.66 3.71 -20.21
CA SER A 105 -10.47 2.52 -20.53
C SER A 105 -10.39 1.48 -19.37
N ASP A 106 -11.38 0.60 -19.29
CA ASP A 106 -11.39 -0.49 -18.29
C ASP A 106 -10.16 -1.39 -18.40
N ALA A 107 -9.73 -1.68 -19.64
CA ALA A 107 -8.51 -2.45 -19.89
C ALA A 107 -7.28 -1.75 -19.29
N THR A 108 -7.13 -0.45 -19.55
CA THR A 108 -6.02 0.34 -19.00
C THR A 108 -6.06 0.40 -17.47
N ARG A 109 -7.24 0.57 -16.87
CA ARG A 109 -7.39 0.54 -15.40
C ARG A 109 -6.95 -0.80 -14.81
N THR A 110 -7.34 -1.90 -15.45
CA THR A 110 -6.92 -3.24 -15.02
C THR A 110 -5.40 -3.42 -15.10
N GLU A 111 -4.78 -3.01 -16.22
CA GLU A 111 -3.32 -3.09 -16.39
C GLU A 111 -2.57 -2.24 -15.34
N LEU A 112 -3.06 -1.04 -15.05
CA LEU A 112 -2.47 -0.18 -14.02
C LEU A 112 -2.60 -0.79 -12.62
N LEU A 113 -3.74 -1.40 -12.31
CA LEU A 113 -3.93 -2.08 -11.02
C LEU A 113 -2.99 -3.29 -10.88
N ASP A 114 -2.78 -4.04 -11.96
CA ASP A 114 -1.82 -5.14 -11.98
C ASP A 114 -0.36 -4.64 -11.87
N LEU A 115 -0.05 -3.48 -12.44
CA LEU A 115 1.23 -2.80 -12.24
C LEU A 115 1.44 -2.46 -10.77
N MET A 116 0.43 -1.88 -10.11
CA MET A 116 0.49 -1.56 -8.68
C MET A 116 0.78 -2.81 -7.84
N ARG A 117 0.07 -3.93 -8.08
CA ARG A 117 0.32 -5.19 -7.37
C ARG A 117 1.75 -5.69 -7.56
N ARG A 118 2.30 -5.61 -8.79
CA ARG A 118 3.69 -6.01 -9.07
C ARG A 118 4.69 -5.08 -8.37
N MET A 119 4.44 -3.77 -8.36
CA MET A 119 5.30 -2.80 -7.67
C MET A 119 5.33 -3.05 -6.16
N TYR A 120 4.19 -3.29 -5.54
CA TYR A 120 4.09 -3.56 -4.11
C TYR A 120 4.81 -4.85 -3.71
N LYS A 121 4.79 -5.88 -4.57
CA LYS A 121 5.58 -7.12 -4.36
C LYS A 121 7.09 -6.90 -4.38
N CYS A 122 7.57 -5.75 -4.85
CA CYS A 122 8.98 -5.37 -4.76
C CYS A 122 9.35 -4.71 -3.42
N ALA A 123 8.38 -4.50 -2.51
CA ALA A 123 8.64 -3.93 -1.20
C ALA A 123 9.61 -4.80 -0.40
N LYS A 124 10.54 -4.12 0.29
CA LYS A 124 11.51 -4.77 1.19
C LYS A 124 11.40 -4.11 2.55
N TYR A 125 11.21 -4.93 3.56
CA TYR A 125 11.15 -4.49 4.95
C TYR A 125 11.82 -5.49 5.87
N GLU A 126 12.39 -4.99 6.95
CA GLU A 126 13.04 -5.77 7.98
C GLU A 126 12.38 -5.44 9.32
N ILE A 127 11.98 -6.47 10.05
CA ILE A 127 11.46 -6.34 11.39
C ILE A 127 12.65 -6.35 12.35
N GLY A 128 12.82 -5.25 13.05
CA GLY A 128 13.87 -5.05 14.02
C GLY A 128 13.41 -5.39 15.45
N PRO A 129 14.13 -4.86 16.46
CA PRO A 129 13.84 -5.15 17.86
C PRO A 129 12.43 -4.73 18.28
N THR A 130 11.86 -5.55 19.17
CA THR A 130 10.61 -5.26 19.88
C THR A 130 10.93 -4.84 21.32
N ALA A 131 10.23 -3.82 21.81
CA ALA A 131 10.29 -3.39 23.20
C ALA A 131 8.87 -3.28 23.78
N GLN A 132 8.71 -3.65 25.04
CA GLN A 132 7.46 -3.40 25.76
C GLN A 132 7.37 -1.91 26.12
N ASP A 133 6.19 -1.32 25.92
CA ASP A 133 5.89 0.07 26.24
C ASP A 133 4.53 0.16 26.95
N GLY A 134 4.55 0.22 28.25
CA GLY A 134 3.33 0.13 29.07
C GLY A 134 2.59 -1.18 28.85
N ASP A 135 1.32 -1.07 28.45
CA ASP A 135 0.45 -2.21 28.12
C ASP A 135 0.57 -2.65 26.63
N GLY A 136 1.46 -2.00 25.87
CA GLY A 136 1.66 -2.25 24.46
C GLY A 136 3.11 -2.63 24.12
N TYR A 137 3.39 -2.61 22.80
CA TYR A 137 4.71 -2.93 22.26
C TYR A 137 5.09 -1.93 21.17
N THR A 138 6.38 -1.61 21.13
CA THR A 138 7.00 -0.92 20.00
C THR A 138 7.83 -1.91 19.20
N VAL A 139 7.61 -1.97 17.88
CA VAL A 139 8.37 -2.80 16.95
C VAL A 139 9.07 -1.89 15.96
N SER A 140 10.38 -2.00 15.87
CA SER A 140 11.14 -1.27 14.85
C SER A 140 10.96 -1.92 13.49
N VAL A 141 10.73 -1.10 12.45
CA VAL A 141 10.63 -1.57 11.05
C VAL A 141 11.51 -0.70 10.17
N THR A 142 12.35 -1.34 9.36
CA THR A 142 13.09 -0.67 8.29
C THR A 142 12.44 -0.99 6.96
N VAL A 143 11.96 0.02 6.24
CA VAL A 143 11.35 -0.12 4.91
C VAL A 143 12.27 0.49 3.86
N SER A 144 12.62 -0.29 2.84
CA SER A 144 13.40 0.19 1.69
C SER A 144 12.47 0.80 0.63
N PRO A 145 12.83 1.95 0.05
CA PRO A 145 12.07 2.51 -1.07
C PRO A 145 11.99 1.55 -2.25
N ILE A 146 10.87 1.55 -2.97
CA ILE A 146 10.76 0.87 -4.26
C ILE A 146 11.50 1.72 -5.29
N ALA A 147 12.73 1.31 -5.61
CA ALA A 147 13.66 2.11 -6.42
C ALA A 147 13.11 2.46 -7.80
N ALA A 148 12.36 1.55 -8.45
CA ALA A 148 11.79 1.78 -9.78
C ALA A 148 10.90 3.03 -9.80
N VAL A 149 10.01 3.21 -8.82
CA VAL A 149 9.12 4.38 -8.75
C VAL A 149 9.91 5.67 -8.63
N ALA A 150 10.92 5.69 -7.76
CA ALA A 150 11.75 6.88 -7.55
C ALA A 150 12.58 7.22 -8.81
N GLN A 151 13.13 6.22 -9.49
CA GLN A 151 13.89 6.39 -10.73
C GLN A 151 13.01 6.92 -11.84
N THR A 152 11.86 6.31 -12.09
CA THR A 152 10.89 6.78 -13.08
C THR A 152 10.49 8.23 -12.82
N ALA A 153 10.09 8.56 -11.59
CA ALA A 153 9.65 9.91 -11.24
C ALA A 153 10.73 10.98 -11.41
N GLN A 154 12.00 10.64 -11.15
CA GLN A 154 13.10 11.62 -11.17
C GLN A 154 13.80 11.72 -12.51
N ASN A 155 13.95 10.61 -13.21
CA ASN A 155 14.80 10.53 -14.40
C ASN A 155 13.99 10.42 -15.69
N ASP A 156 13.01 9.55 -15.75
CA ASP A 156 12.33 9.20 -17.00
C ASP A 156 11.11 10.08 -17.26
N TYR A 157 10.27 10.27 -16.24
CA TYR A 157 9.02 11.02 -16.37
C TYR A 157 9.19 12.48 -16.85
N PRO A 158 10.17 13.28 -16.38
CA PRO A 158 10.31 14.66 -16.85
C PRO A 158 10.61 14.76 -18.35
N GLY A 159 11.46 13.87 -18.87
CA GLY A 159 11.78 13.82 -20.31
C GLY A 159 10.58 13.38 -21.14
N PHE A 160 9.91 12.32 -20.70
CA PHE A 160 8.68 11.82 -21.32
C PHE A 160 7.57 12.90 -21.36
N ALA A 161 7.32 13.56 -20.24
CA ALA A 161 6.29 14.60 -20.15
C ALA A 161 6.61 15.80 -21.06
N GLN A 162 7.88 16.18 -21.19
CA GLN A 162 8.31 17.26 -22.08
C GLN A 162 8.15 16.86 -23.56
N ASP A 163 8.53 15.63 -23.94
CA ASP A 163 8.32 15.13 -25.31
C ASP A 163 6.85 15.12 -25.68
N ALA A 164 5.99 14.57 -24.80
CA ALA A 164 4.55 14.56 -25.01
C ALA A 164 3.97 16.00 -25.20
N ALA A 165 4.42 16.96 -24.39
CA ALA A 165 3.99 18.35 -24.51
C ALA A 165 4.38 18.96 -25.85
N ASN A 166 5.60 18.69 -26.34
CA ASN A 166 6.08 19.16 -27.65
C ASN A 166 5.25 18.56 -28.79
N ARG A 167 4.94 17.28 -28.74
CA ARG A 167 4.14 16.60 -29.76
C ARG A 167 2.67 17.03 -29.76
N ILE A 168 2.11 17.34 -28.61
CA ILE A 168 0.78 17.98 -28.52
C ILE A 168 0.79 19.36 -29.16
N ALA A 169 1.81 20.17 -28.88
CA ALA A 169 1.96 21.50 -29.48
C ALA A 169 2.15 21.45 -31.00
N ALA A 170 2.81 20.42 -31.52
CA ALA A 170 2.97 20.15 -32.95
C ALA A 170 1.71 19.59 -33.64
N GLY A 171 0.66 19.25 -32.87
CA GLY A 171 -0.56 18.62 -33.39
C GLY A 171 -0.43 17.14 -33.73
N GLU A 172 0.67 16.49 -33.31
CA GLU A 172 0.91 15.07 -33.53
C GLU A 172 0.14 14.18 -32.55
N LEU A 173 -0.18 14.70 -31.37
CA LEU A 173 -0.94 14.01 -30.33
C LEU A 173 -2.17 14.84 -29.96
N ASP A 174 -3.32 14.19 -29.92
CA ASP A 174 -4.58 14.78 -29.41
C ASP A 174 -4.84 14.31 -27.97
N LYS A 175 -4.54 15.18 -27.00
CA LYS A 175 -4.75 14.90 -25.57
C LYS A 175 -6.20 14.62 -25.17
N SER A 176 -7.18 14.96 -26.02
CA SER A 176 -8.61 14.70 -25.77
C SER A 176 -9.03 13.29 -26.18
N SER A 177 -8.24 12.62 -27.04
CA SER A 177 -8.55 11.31 -27.55
C SER A 177 -8.39 10.22 -26.47
N GLN A 178 -9.24 9.17 -26.55
CA GLN A 178 -9.11 8.01 -25.66
C GLN A 178 -7.76 7.30 -25.83
N SER A 179 -7.29 7.21 -27.07
CA SER A 179 -5.99 6.58 -27.38
C SER A 179 -4.81 7.31 -26.72
N PHE A 180 -4.85 8.65 -26.65
CA PHE A 180 -3.82 9.41 -25.93
C PHE A 180 -3.88 9.13 -24.42
N LYS A 181 -5.08 9.15 -23.82
CA LYS A 181 -5.24 8.92 -22.37
C LYS A 181 -4.72 7.55 -21.96
N ASP A 182 -5.08 6.52 -22.72
CA ASP A 182 -4.60 5.16 -22.47
C ASP A 182 -3.10 5.02 -22.72
N TRP A 183 -2.59 5.66 -23.80
CA TRP A 183 -1.16 5.67 -24.07
C TRP A 183 -0.38 6.37 -22.96
N TRP A 184 -0.82 7.56 -22.52
CA TRP A 184 -0.18 8.28 -21.41
C TRP A 184 -0.10 7.44 -20.15
N ALA A 185 -1.21 6.83 -19.77
CA ALA A 185 -1.29 5.99 -18.58
C ALA A 185 -0.38 4.74 -18.62
N LYS A 186 -0.17 4.17 -19.80
CA LYS A 186 0.68 2.97 -20.00
C LYS A 186 2.15 3.27 -20.22
N SER A 187 2.50 4.51 -20.46
CA SER A 187 3.89 4.92 -20.77
C SER A 187 4.69 5.27 -19.53
N ILE A 188 4.04 5.38 -18.39
CA ILE A 188 4.62 5.65 -17.07
C ILE A 188 4.82 4.36 -16.30
#